data_9ba8e26915a8ce1dcc42f7c86744df50
#
_entry.id   9ba8e26915a8ce1dcc42f7c86744df50
#
_cell.length_a   1.000
_cell.length_b   1.000
_cell.length_c   1.000
_cell.angle_alpha   90.00
_cell.angle_beta   90.00
_cell.angle_gamma   90.00
#
_symmetry.space_group_name_H-M   'P 1'
#
loop_
_entity.id
_entity.type
_entity.pdbx_description
1 polymer ?
#
loop_
_entity_poly.entity_id
_entity_poly.type
_entity_poly.pdbx_seq_one_letter_code
_entity_poly.pdbx_strand_id
1 'polypeptide(L)'
;MRRFDVSAAELDAAATSAAARYARLDAARHARLDAARHAEPPFVGSSDWMRLPLTGYPDFATWQPFLDEIITHPAPDPFRAAHNFRRTIEIPGFHVTTWFDIFQTSVMAAFNNIQARVGNQILWIGPNEHYFVYHRNFWRRDPYFEWFDYWLKGEATGIMDRPAIFYSPRAWVENREAYLADDWRYAERWPLPEARPQRLFLRGDGKLGGDGPSGPPLSYRYDPRRPIPTLGGRNMLIDAGPRDQRSVQALPDYGLIYRGEALPEDQTIAGEVRVSLSVQSNCLDTDFVAKLIDLHPDGRSMLLMDGVIRAMYRDPCGEPHHLVPGRVERLTINLGHIHHTIRAGHRIEVDITSSNFPRRARNTNSGNPLLANDTEANIRVATNAVHHAEETPSFVEIPVLGK
;
A
#
# COMPACT_ATOMS: atom_id res chain seq x y z
N MET A 1 -15.07 26.50 21.66
CA MET A 1 -13.86 25.69 21.84
C MET A 1 -13.47 25.79 23.32
N ARG A 2 -13.57 24.71 24.13
CA ARG A 2 -13.11 24.73 25.53
C ARG A 2 -11.59 24.64 25.51
N ARG A 3 -10.87 25.66 25.97
CA ARG A 3 -9.46 25.58 26.26
C ARG A 3 -9.28 24.55 27.38
N PHE A 4 -8.39 23.60 27.17
CA PHE A 4 -7.91 22.75 28.25
C PHE A 4 -6.98 23.63 29.10
N ASP A 5 -7.37 23.93 30.33
CA ASP A 5 -6.52 24.62 31.31
C ASP A 5 -5.45 23.66 31.81
N VAL A 6 -4.41 23.45 30.98
CA VAL A 6 -3.21 22.72 31.36
C VAL A 6 -2.08 23.72 31.48
N SER A 7 -1.44 23.78 32.64
CA SER A 7 -0.34 24.72 32.90
C SER A 7 0.90 24.40 32.03
N ALA A 8 1.68 25.42 31.70
CA ALA A 8 2.92 25.27 30.97
C ALA A 8 3.89 24.27 31.64
N ALA A 9 3.90 24.22 32.99
CA ALA A 9 4.73 23.29 33.76
C ALA A 9 4.25 21.83 33.61
N GLU A 10 2.95 21.57 33.52
CA GLU A 10 2.38 20.24 33.28
C GLU A 10 2.67 19.75 31.86
N LEU A 11 2.63 20.66 30.89
CA LEU A 11 3.00 20.36 29.50
C LEU A 11 4.49 20.04 29.37
N ASP A 12 5.36 20.79 30.05
CA ASP A 12 6.80 20.58 30.04
C ASP A 12 7.19 19.29 30.75
N ALA A 13 6.56 18.97 31.87
CA ALA A 13 6.74 17.71 32.59
C ALA A 13 6.26 16.51 31.76
N ALA A 14 5.12 16.63 31.08
CA ALA A 14 4.58 15.61 30.19
C ALA A 14 5.47 15.41 28.96
N ALA A 15 5.97 16.50 28.35
CA ALA A 15 6.90 16.44 27.22
C ALA A 15 8.24 15.79 27.58
N THR A 16 8.79 16.15 28.74
CA THR A 16 10.04 15.58 29.29
C THR A 16 9.88 14.08 29.59
N SER A 17 8.77 13.70 30.22
CA SER A 17 8.43 12.29 30.50
C SER A 17 8.20 11.48 29.23
N ALA A 18 7.48 12.04 28.26
CA ALA A 18 7.28 11.41 26.96
C ALA A 18 8.60 11.25 26.20
N ALA A 19 9.44 12.28 26.16
CA ALA A 19 10.74 12.22 25.49
C ALA A 19 11.67 11.14 26.13
N ALA A 20 11.73 11.05 27.46
CA ALA A 20 12.49 10.04 28.17
C ALA A 20 11.94 8.61 27.93
N ARG A 21 10.61 8.46 27.85
CA ARG A 21 9.96 7.19 27.54
C ARG A 21 10.19 6.78 26.08
N TYR A 22 10.10 7.73 25.14
CA TYR A 22 10.41 7.48 23.73
C TYR A 22 11.88 7.14 23.51
N ALA A 23 12.82 7.82 24.15
CA ALA A 23 14.24 7.50 24.06
C ALA A 23 14.57 6.08 24.54
N ARG A 24 13.93 5.62 25.62
CA ARG A 24 14.09 4.24 26.11
C ARG A 24 13.44 3.20 25.18
N LEU A 25 12.26 3.51 24.65
CA LEU A 25 11.58 2.67 23.67
C LEU A 25 12.36 2.60 22.36
N ASP A 26 12.94 3.72 21.94
CA ASP A 26 13.72 3.83 20.70
C ASP A 26 15.05 3.06 20.80
N ALA A 27 15.78 3.16 21.91
CA ALA A 27 17.00 2.38 22.16
C ALA A 27 16.73 0.86 22.24
N ALA A 28 15.69 0.45 22.97
CA ALA A 28 15.29 -0.95 23.06
C ALA A 28 14.77 -1.50 21.72
N ARG A 29 14.13 -0.65 20.93
CA ARG A 29 13.62 -0.96 19.60
C ARG A 29 14.74 -1.06 18.57
N HIS A 30 15.72 -0.13 18.55
CA HIS A 30 16.90 -0.22 17.70
C HIS A 30 17.72 -1.48 18.01
N ALA A 31 17.92 -1.81 19.29
CA ALA A 31 18.57 -3.05 19.67
C ALA A 31 17.80 -4.30 19.21
N ARG A 32 16.45 -4.28 19.22
CA ARG A 32 15.61 -5.36 18.68
C ARG A 32 15.63 -5.41 17.17
N LEU A 33 15.61 -4.26 16.48
CA LEU A 33 15.69 -4.19 15.03
C LEU A 33 17.07 -4.59 14.51
N ASP A 34 18.15 -4.24 15.22
CA ASP A 34 19.50 -4.68 14.88
C ASP A 34 19.69 -6.17 15.17
N ALA A 35 19.15 -6.68 16.26
CA ALA A 35 19.11 -8.12 16.54
C ALA A 35 18.23 -8.87 15.51
N ALA A 36 17.13 -8.28 15.05
CA ALA A 36 16.26 -8.85 14.04
C ALA A 36 16.83 -8.75 12.61
N ARG A 37 17.73 -7.79 12.33
CA ARG A 37 18.48 -7.73 11.06
C ARG A 37 19.47 -8.87 10.90
N HIS A 38 19.90 -9.49 12.00
CA HIS A 38 20.87 -10.58 12.05
C HIS A 38 20.28 -11.94 12.45
N ALA A 39 19.05 -11.95 12.96
CA ALA A 39 18.24 -13.16 13.10
C ALA A 39 17.17 -13.17 12.02
N GLU A 40 16.89 -14.32 11.42
CA GLU A 40 15.64 -14.45 10.65
C GLU A 40 14.51 -13.95 11.54
N PRO A 41 13.72 -12.94 11.07
CA PRO A 41 12.66 -12.42 11.90
C PRO A 41 11.73 -13.58 12.28
N PRO A 42 11.37 -13.74 13.56
CA PRO A 42 10.58 -14.88 14.02
C PRO A 42 9.21 -15.00 13.33
N PHE A 43 8.86 -14.02 12.49
CA PHE A 43 7.59 -13.93 11.79
C PHE A 43 7.67 -13.94 10.26
N VAL A 44 8.85 -13.72 9.67
CA VAL A 44 9.00 -13.67 8.21
C VAL A 44 9.76 -14.90 7.76
N GLY A 45 9.08 -15.77 7.01
CA GLY A 45 9.63 -17.05 6.59
C GLY A 45 9.35 -18.20 7.54
N SER A 46 8.71 -17.95 8.70
CA SER A 46 8.31 -19.03 9.59
C SER A 46 7.20 -19.87 8.96
N SER A 47 7.28 -21.19 9.12
CA SER A 47 6.23 -22.14 8.77
C SER A 47 4.87 -21.79 9.39
N ASP A 48 4.86 -20.97 10.43
CA ASP A 48 3.69 -20.58 11.20
C ASP A 48 2.66 -19.79 10.39
N TRP A 49 3.11 -18.85 9.55
CA TRP A 49 2.20 -18.12 8.65
C TRP A 49 1.62 -19.00 7.53
N MET A 50 2.26 -20.14 7.25
CA MET A 50 1.75 -21.13 6.31
C MET A 50 0.75 -22.09 6.95
N ARG A 51 0.61 -22.08 8.27
CA ARG A 51 -0.33 -22.94 8.99
C ARG A 51 -1.77 -22.58 8.66
N LEU A 52 -2.64 -23.58 8.63
CA LEU A 52 -4.09 -23.47 8.54
C LEU A 52 -4.74 -24.36 9.63
N PRO A 53 -5.86 -23.94 10.23
CA PRO A 53 -6.52 -22.64 10.07
C PRO A 53 -5.70 -21.50 10.68
N LEU A 54 -5.98 -20.25 10.27
CA LEU A 54 -5.38 -19.06 10.85
C LEU A 54 -6.03 -18.69 12.20
N THR A 55 -7.29 -19.08 12.42
CA THR A 55 -8.01 -18.87 13.68
C THR A 55 -7.53 -19.85 14.76
N GLY A 56 -7.63 -19.41 16.02
CA GLY A 56 -7.29 -20.25 17.17
C GLY A 56 -5.80 -20.57 17.32
N TYR A 57 -4.92 -19.73 16.77
CA TYR A 57 -3.48 -19.92 16.90
C TYR A 57 -3.00 -19.43 18.27
N PRO A 58 -2.48 -20.31 19.16
CA PRO A 58 -2.13 -19.95 20.53
C PRO A 58 -1.13 -18.80 20.67
N ASP A 59 -0.14 -18.72 19.77
CA ASP A 59 0.87 -17.68 19.81
C ASP A 59 0.27 -16.30 19.43
N PHE A 60 -0.70 -16.27 18.52
CA PHE A 60 -1.42 -15.03 18.21
C PHE A 60 -2.29 -14.57 19.39
N ALA A 61 -2.90 -15.47 20.13
CA ALA A 61 -3.70 -15.13 21.31
C ALA A 61 -2.88 -14.40 22.39
N THR A 62 -1.58 -14.71 22.48
CA THR A 62 -0.65 -14.03 23.39
C THR A 62 -0.19 -12.67 22.90
N TRP A 63 0.03 -12.53 21.59
CA TRP A 63 0.61 -11.32 20.96
C TRP A 63 -0.45 -10.32 20.51
N GLN A 64 -1.56 -10.81 20.01
CA GLN A 64 -2.67 -10.02 19.50
C GLN A 64 -3.99 -10.72 19.82
N PRO A 65 -4.48 -10.62 21.06
CA PRO A 65 -5.68 -11.32 21.51
C PRO A 65 -6.94 -10.99 20.70
N PHE A 66 -6.93 -9.86 19.98
CA PHE A 66 -7.99 -9.43 19.07
C PHE A 66 -7.79 -9.89 17.61
N LEU A 67 -6.73 -10.66 17.30
CA LEU A 67 -6.45 -11.04 15.91
C LEU A 67 -7.57 -11.95 15.35
N ASP A 68 -8.01 -12.94 16.11
CA ASP A 68 -9.09 -13.82 15.69
C ASP A 68 -10.37 -13.03 15.39
N GLU A 69 -10.67 -12.02 16.22
CA GLU A 69 -11.78 -11.12 16.00
C GLU A 69 -11.63 -10.32 14.68
N ILE A 70 -10.43 -9.81 14.40
CA ILE A 70 -10.17 -9.07 13.16
C ILE A 70 -10.28 -9.96 11.92
N ILE A 71 -9.67 -11.16 11.93
CA ILE A 71 -9.61 -12.04 10.75
C ILE A 71 -10.92 -12.75 10.46
N THR A 72 -11.83 -12.85 11.46
CA THR A 72 -13.17 -13.40 11.29
C THR A 72 -14.21 -12.40 10.80
N HIS A 73 -13.84 -11.13 10.65
CA HIS A 73 -14.67 -10.06 10.07
C HIS A 73 -14.05 -9.54 8.75
N PRO A 74 -14.01 -10.33 7.66
CA PRO A 74 -13.34 -9.95 6.42
C PRO A 74 -14.09 -8.91 5.59
N ALA A 75 -15.40 -8.77 5.77
CA ALA A 75 -16.27 -7.85 5.04
C ALA A 75 -16.55 -6.56 5.84
N PRO A 76 -17.05 -5.50 5.18
CA PRO A 76 -17.60 -4.32 5.85
C PRO A 76 -18.88 -4.71 6.62
N ASP A 77 -18.77 -4.90 7.91
CA ASP A 77 -19.85 -5.29 8.83
C ASP A 77 -19.94 -4.32 10.03
N PRO A 78 -20.88 -4.49 10.97
CA PRO A 78 -20.99 -3.63 12.16
C PRO A 78 -19.72 -3.59 13.01
N PHE A 79 -18.96 -4.69 13.11
CA PHE A 79 -17.67 -4.70 13.80
C PHE A 79 -16.67 -3.73 13.13
N ARG A 80 -16.48 -3.85 11.82
CA ARG A 80 -15.61 -2.94 11.06
C ARG A 80 -16.10 -1.50 11.09
N ALA A 81 -17.42 -1.28 11.06
CA ALA A 81 -18.01 0.04 11.14
C ALA A 81 -17.76 0.71 12.50
N ALA A 82 -17.85 -0.04 13.60
CA ALA A 82 -17.58 0.46 14.95
C ALA A 82 -16.14 0.95 15.14
N HIS A 83 -15.19 0.40 14.36
CA HIS A 83 -13.77 0.79 14.39
C HIS A 83 -13.38 1.84 13.34
N ASN A 84 -14.35 2.44 12.65
CA ASN A 84 -14.11 3.47 11.64
C ASN A 84 -14.53 4.86 12.15
N PHE A 85 -13.61 5.55 12.80
CA PHE A 85 -13.84 6.87 13.42
C PHE A 85 -13.75 8.05 12.44
N ARG A 86 -13.38 7.85 11.19
CA ARG A 86 -13.20 8.95 10.22
C ARG A 86 -14.42 9.86 10.06
N ARG A 87 -15.62 9.32 10.22
CA ARG A 87 -16.89 10.04 10.07
C ARG A 87 -17.24 10.88 11.28
N THR A 88 -16.62 10.66 12.44
CA THR A 88 -16.93 11.31 13.71
C THR A 88 -15.90 12.36 14.13
N ILE A 89 -14.75 12.43 13.42
CA ILE A 89 -13.72 13.44 13.69
C ILE A 89 -14.22 14.81 13.22
N GLU A 90 -14.22 15.80 14.14
CA GLU A 90 -14.69 17.19 13.91
C GLU A 90 -13.66 18.24 14.34
N ILE A 91 -12.43 17.82 14.59
CA ILE A 91 -11.33 18.68 15.03
C ILE A 91 -10.30 18.87 13.93
N PRO A 92 -9.46 19.92 13.99
CA PRO A 92 -8.27 20.06 13.14
C PRO A 92 -7.38 18.83 13.25
N GLY A 93 -6.78 18.40 12.14
CA GLY A 93 -5.96 17.21 12.07
C GLY A 93 -4.67 17.40 11.29
N PHE A 94 -3.58 16.83 11.82
CA PHE A 94 -2.30 16.74 11.14
C PHE A 94 -2.04 15.27 10.77
N HIS A 95 -2.22 14.95 9.49
CA HIS A 95 -2.11 13.62 8.93
C HIS A 95 -0.71 13.40 8.37
N VAL A 96 -0.10 12.28 8.71
CA VAL A 96 1.25 11.96 8.27
C VAL A 96 1.30 10.56 7.69
N THR A 97 1.93 10.43 6.53
CA THR A 97 2.20 9.15 5.87
C THR A 97 3.45 9.25 5.00
N THR A 98 3.84 8.16 4.38
CA THR A 98 4.91 8.10 3.37
C THR A 98 4.47 7.32 2.15
N TRP A 99 5.25 7.41 1.05
CA TRP A 99 4.88 6.71 -0.19
C TRP A 99 4.89 5.19 -0.04
N PHE A 100 5.73 4.64 0.84
CA PHE A 100 5.79 3.21 1.14
C PHE A 100 5.21 2.83 2.51
N ASP A 101 4.38 3.70 3.09
CA ASP A 101 3.67 3.42 4.35
C ASP A 101 2.53 2.42 4.14
N ILE A 102 2.42 1.44 5.04
CA ILE A 102 1.31 0.48 5.04
C ILE A 102 -0.05 1.16 5.24
N PHE A 103 -0.08 2.32 5.91
CA PHE A 103 -1.29 3.10 6.22
C PHE A 103 -1.59 4.18 5.17
N GLN A 104 -0.75 4.37 4.15
CA GLN A 104 -0.86 5.44 3.17
C GLN A 104 -2.28 5.63 2.65
N THR A 105 -2.86 4.60 2.08
CA THR A 105 -4.20 4.69 1.46
C THR A 105 -5.26 5.10 2.48
N SER A 106 -5.19 4.58 3.71
CA SER A 106 -6.13 4.93 4.78
C SER A 106 -5.96 6.34 5.28
N VAL A 107 -4.72 6.80 5.44
CA VAL A 107 -4.40 8.18 5.89
C VAL A 107 -4.86 9.19 4.84
N MET A 108 -4.55 8.96 3.56
CA MET A 108 -4.97 9.86 2.48
C MET A 108 -6.49 9.90 2.31
N ALA A 109 -7.16 8.75 2.43
CA ALA A 109 -8.62 8.69 2.40
C ALA A 109 -9.25 9.41 3.62
N ALA A 110 -8.64 9.30 4.81
CA ALA A 110 -9.07 10.02 6.00
C ALA A 110 -8.91 11.53 5.83
N PHE A 111 -7.73 11.99 5.39
CA PHE A 111 -7.48 13.39 5.11
C PHE A 111 -8.53 13.96 4.13
N ASN A 112 -8.70 13.35 2.96
CA ASN A 112 -9.64 13.84 1.95
C ASN A 112 -11.08 13.92 2.50
N ASN A 113 -11.53 12.91 3.25
CA ASN A 113 -12.87 12.88 3.82
C ASN A 113 -13.05 13.97 4.90
N ILE A 114 -12.09 14.09 5.83
CA ILE A 114 -12.20 15.04 6.95
C ILE A 114 -11.98 16.46 6.45
N GLN A 115 -11.02 16.71 5.57
CA GLN A 115 -10.78 18.01 4.96
C GLN A 115 -12.01 18.55 4.23
N ALA A 116 -12.70 17.70 3.45
CA ALA A 116 -13.92 18.11 2.73
C ALA A 116 -15.10 18.46 3.66
N ARG A 117 -15.15 17.88 4.85
CA ARG A 117 -16.26 18.02 5.79
C ARG A 117 -15.99 19.02 6.91
N VAL A 118 -14.78 19.06 7.44
CA VAL A 118 -14.40 19.84 8.63
C VAL A 118 -13.48 21.00 8.27
N GLY A 119 -12.61 20.84 7.26
CA GLY A 119 -11.53 21.77 6.98
C GLY A 119 -10.41 21.70 8.01
N ASN A 120 -9.45 22.62 7.92
CA ASN A 120 -8.33 22.75 8.86
C ASN A 120 -7.53 21.44 9.05
N GLN A 121 -7.33 20.71 7.97
CA GLN A 121 -6.50 19.49 7.95
C GLN A 121 -5.21 19.77 7.20
N ILE A 122 -4.13 19.19 7.67
CA ILE A 122 -2.84 19.17 6.96
C ILE A 122 -2.46 17.72 6.67
N LEU A 123 -1.96 17.45 5.47
CA LEU A 123 -1.41 16.17 5.07
C LEU A 123 0.07 16.33 4.73
N TRP A 124 0.91 15.58 5.41
CA TRP A 124 2.31 15.43 5.07
C TRP A 124 2.59 14.04 4.53
N ILE A 125 3.21 13.98 3.33
CA ILE A 125 3.59 12.74 2.66
C ILE A 125 5.10 12.71 2.50
N GLY A 126 5.78 11.92 3.34
CA GLY A 126 7.23 11.72 3.26
C GLY A 126 7.63 10.68 2.23
N PRO A 127 8.93 10.62 1.88
CA PRO A 127 9.48 9.48 1.14
C PRO A 127 9.60 8.25 2.05
N ASN A 128 10.00 7.11 1.47
CA ASN A 128 10.37 5.87 2.15
C ASN A 128 9.19 5.16 2.87
N GLU A 129 9.52 4.34 3.88
CA GLU A 129 8.58 3.48 4.60
C GLU A 129 7.99 4.16 5.84
N HIS A 130 7.05 3.48 6.50
CA HIS A 130 6.30 3.98 7.66
C HIS A 130 7.18 4.60 8.76
N TYR A 131 8.30 3.99 9.09
CA TYR A 131 9.15 4.48 10.19
C TYR A 131 9.96 5.71 9.84
N PHE A 132 10.09 6.04 8.57
CA PHE A 132 10.87 7.19 8.13
C PHE A 132 10.37 8.52 8.73
N VAL A 133 9.07 8.68 8.89
CA VAL A 133 8.46 9.88 9.49
C VAL A 133 8.88 10.12 10.95
N TYR A 134 9.37 9.08 11.64
CA TYR A 134 9.83 9.17 13.03
C TYR A 134 11.33 9.41 13.16
N HIS A 135 12.09 9.45 12.07
CA HIS A 135 13.52 9.76 12.09
C HIS A 135 13.75 11.26 12.21
N ARG A 136 13.67 11.80 13.43
CA ARG A 136 13.84 13.24 13.74
C ARG A 136 15.12 13.86 13.19
N ASN A 137 16.17 13.07 12.99
CA ASN A 137 17.43 13.53 12.40
C ASN A 137 17.31 14.02 10.95
N PHE A 138 16.20 13.71 10.27
CA PHE A 138 15.93 14.18 8.91
C PHE A 138 15.24 15.55 8.87
N TRP A 139 14.77 16.07 9.99
CA TRP A 139 13.99 17.30 10.04
C TRP A 139 14.88 18.51 10.32
N ARG A 140 14.70 19.59 9.56
CA ARG A 140 15.30 20.89 9.90
C ARG A 140 14.51 21.60 11.00
N ARG A 141 13.19 21.51 10.93
CA ARG A 141 12.22 22.00 11.90
C ARG A 141 11.05 21.02 11.94
N ASP A 142 10.67 20.63 13.14
CA ASP A 142 9.61 19.64 13.34
C ASP A 142 8.24 20.31 13.17
N PRO A 143 7.46 20.02 12.09
CA PRO A 143 6.18 20.64 11.86
C PRO A 143 5.12 20.26 12.90
N TYR A 144 5.34 19.23 13.71
CA TYR A 144 4.47 18.93 14.84
C TYR A 144 4.50 20.06 15.89
N PHE A 145 5.67 20.66 16.18
CA PHE A 145 5.74 21.79 17.06
C PHE A 145 5.02 23.00 16.49
N GLU A 146 5.18 23.31 15.21
CA GLU A 146 4.44 24.40 14.57
C GLU A 146 2.93 24.20 14.67
N TRP A 147 2.46 22.95 14.47
CA TRP A 147 1.05 22.58 14.58
C TRP A 147 0.51 22.75 15.99
N PHE A 148 1.19 22.18 17.00
CA PHE A 148 0.73 22.26 18.38
C PHE A 148 0.87 23.65 18.98
N ASP A 149 1.92 24.40 18.63
CA ASP A 149 2.08 25.79 19.07
C ASP A 149 0.94 26.67 18.51
N TYR A 150 0.54 26.46 17.27
CA TYR A 150 -0.60 27.14 16.67
C TYR A 150 -1.93 26.80 17.37
N TRP A 151 -2.26 25.51 17.48
CA TRP A 151 -3.58 25.10 17.96
C TRP A 151 -3.73 25.10 19.48
N LEU A 152 -2.68 24.84 20.24
CA LEU A 152 -2.72 24.73 21.69
C LEU A 152 -2.28 26.02 22.41
N LYS A 153 -1.30 26.73 21.84
CA LYS A 153 -0.77 27.95 22.43
C LYS A 153 -1.32 29.22 21.77
N GLY A 154 -1.88 29.14 20.57
CA GLY A 154 -2.36 30.28 19.79
C GLY A 154 -1.26 31.11 19.16
N GLU A 155 -0.08 30.53 18.97
CA GLU A 155 1.06 31.18 18.32
C GLU A 155 0.88 31.24 16.81
N ALA A 156 1.28 32.36 16.19
CA ALA A 156 1.24 32.54 14.74
C ALA A 156 2.46 31.85 14.09
N THR A 157 2.40 30.53 13.94
CA THR A 157 3.51 29.73 13.37
C THR A 157 3.52 29.73 11.84
N GLY A 158 2.48 30.23 11.18
CA GLY A 158 2.33 30.22 9.73
C GLY A 158 2.01 28.84 9.12
N ILE A 159 1.77 27.83 9.96
CA ILE A 159 1.51 26.47 9.45
C ILE A 159 0.19 26.37 8.69
N MET A 160 -0.83 27.14 9.11
CA MET A 160 -2.15 27.17 8.46
C MET A 160 -2.22 28.12 7.26
N ASP A 161 -1.19 28.92 7.01
CA ASP A 161 -1.10 29.84 5.86
C ASP A 161 -0.54 29.13 4.61
N ARG A 162 -0.10 27.89 4.73
CA ARG A 162 0.45 27.05 3.67
C ARG A 162 -0.66 26.22 3.03
N PRO A 163 -0.49 25.76 1.77
CA PRO A 163 -1.36 24.76 1.19
C PRO A 163 -1.47 23.52 2.08
N ALA A 164 -2.67 22.91 2.09
CA ALA A 164 -3.02 21.84 3.02
C ALA A 164 -2.16 20.56 2.88
N ILE A 165 -1.50 20.39 1.75
CA ILE A 165 -0.71 19.18 1.46
C ILE A 165 0.75 19.56 1.25
N PHE A 166 1.63 18.84 1.92
CA PHE A 166 3.07 18.98 1.83
C PHE A 166 3.67 17.60 1.55
N TYR A 167 4.40 17.45 0.45
CA TYR A 167 4.85 16.13 0.01
C TYR A 167 6.26 16.13 -0.59
N SER A 168 6.95 14.99 -0.44
CA SER A 168 8.19 14.70 -1.16
C SER A 168 7.87 14.32 -2.61
N PRO A 169 8.52 14.94 -3.62
CA PRO A 169 8.33 14.55 -5.01
C PRO A 169 9.03 13.23 -5.37
N ARG A 170 9.77 12.65 -4.45
CA ARG A 170 10.46 11.36 -4.59
C ARG A 170 9.83 10.32 -3.67
N ALA A 171 9.51 9.16 -4.24
CA ALA A 171 8.92 8.07 -3.47
C ALA A 171 9.94 7.41 -2.53
N TRP A 172 11.22 7.45 -2.89
CA TRP A 172 12.32 6.89 -2.11
C TRP A 172 13.56 7.78 -2.15
N VAL A 173 14.22 7.90 -1.00
CA VAL A 173 15.52 8.58 -0.85
C VAL A 173 16.49 7.69 -0.10
N GLU A 174 17.75 7.67 -0.52
CA GLU A 174 18.77 6.75 -0.03
C GLU A 174 19.32 7.14 1.36
N ASN A 175 19.36 8.44 1.64
CA ASN A 175 19.97 8.94 2.86
C ASN A 175 19.45 10.33 3.26
N ARG A 176 19.91 10.82 4.41
CA ARG A 176 19.52 12.13 4.95
C ARG A 176 19.88 13.30 4.02
N GLU A 177 21.01 13.25 3.35
CA GLU A 177 21.46 14.32 2.44
C GLU A 177 20.51 14.44 1.25
N ALA A 178 20.15 13.30 0.64
CA ALA A 178 19.16 13.23 -0.42
C ALA A 178 17.78 13.73 0.05
N TYR A 179 17.39 13.44 1.29
CA TYR A 179 16.15 13.95 1.89
C TYR A 179 16.18 15.48 2.08
N LEU A 180 17.28 16.02 2.63
CA LEU A 180 17.39 17.47 2.86
C LEU A 180 17.55 18.28 1.56
N ALA A 181 18.07 17.65 0.52
CA ALA A 181 18.16 18.22 -0.81
C ALA A 181 16.85 18.07 -1.60
N ASP A 182 15.83 17.40 -1.02
CA ASP A 182 14.56 17.19 -1.68
C ASP A 182 13.83 18.52 -1.90
N ASP A 183 13.26 18.64 -3.09
CA ASP A 183 12.45 19.79 -3.48
C ASP A 183 11.00 19.55 -3.04
N TRP A 184 10.77 19.66 -1.72
CA TRP A 184 9.46 19.50 -1.13
C TRP A 184 8.42 20.41 -1.77
N ARG A 185 7.25 19.85 -2.06
CA ARG A 185 6.20 20.54 -2.80
C ARG A 185 4.95 20.70 -1.97
N TYR A 186 4.15 21.69 -2.35
CA TYR A 186 2.86 21.97 -1.75
C TYR A 186 1.75 21.77 -2.76
N ALA A 187 0.57 21.36 -2.28
CA ALA A 187 -0.66 21.24 -3.06
C ALA A 187 -1.88 21.53 -2.20
N GLU A 188 -2.93 22.05 -2.83
CA GLU A 188 -4.21 22.29 -2.15
C GLU A 188 -5.05 21.01 -2.02
N ARG A 189 -4.86 20.08 -2.94
CA ARG A 189 -5.61 18.82 -2.99
C ARG A 189 -4.80 17.68 -3.61
N TRP A 190 -5.17 16.46 -3.25
CA TRP A 190 -4.62 15.23 -3.82
C TRP A 190 -5.76 14.28 -4.24
N PRO A 191 -5.70 13.62 -5.43
CA PRO A 191 -4.63 13.69 -6.44
C PRO A 191 -4.45 15.10 -7.02
N LEU A 192 -3.24 15.34 -7.57
CA LEU A 192 -2.91 16.62 -8.18
C LEU A 192 -3.83 16.90 -9.37
N PRO A 193 -4.46 18.09 -9.45
CA PRO A 193 -5.40 18.40 -10.52
C PRO A 193 -4.79 18.41 -11.93
N GLU A 194 -3.47 18.61 -12.01
CA GLU A 194 -2.70 18.65 -13.24
C GLU A 194 -2.43 17.25 -13.81
N ALA A 195 -2.48 16.22 -12.96
CA ALA A 195 -2.28 14.85 -13.39
C ALA A 195 -3.45 14.37 -14.28
N ARG A 196 -3.13 13.81 -15.42
CA ARG A 196 -4.12 13.28 -16.38
C ARG A 196 -4.06 11.77 -16.38
N PRO A 197 -5.22 11.08 -16.37
CA PRO A 197 -5.24 9.63 -16.45
C PRO A 197 -4.77 9.16 -17.81
N GLN A 198 -3.82 8.25 -17.82
CA GLN A 198 -3.35 7.52 -19.01
C GLN A 198 -3.65 6.05 -18.81
N ARG A 199 -4.25 5.40 -19.82
CA ARG A 199 -4.46 3.95 -19.83
C ARG A 199 -3.40 3.26 -20.65
N LEU A 200 -2.82 2.23 -20.09
CA LEU A 200 -1.93 1.30 -20.77
C LEU A 200 -2.57 -0.10 -20.70
N PHE A 201 -2.86 -0.66 -21.86
CA PHE A 201 -3.53 -1.95 -21.98
C PHE A 201 -2.54 -3.09 -21.82
N LEU A 202 -2.93 -4.09 -21.01
CA LEU A 202 -2.27 -5.37 -20.92
C LEU A 202 -2.69 -6.17 -22.17
N ARG A 203 -1.72 -6.70 -22.92
CA ARG A 203 -1.97 -7.34 -24.22
C ARG A 203 -1.60 -8.82 -24.18
N GLY A 204 -2.26 -9.62 -25.01
CA GLY A 204 -2.06 -11.07 -25.08
C GLY A 204 -0.70 -11.52 -25.61
N ASP A 205 0.14 -10.59 -26.05
CA ASP A 205 1.54 -10.81 -26.42
C ASP A 205 2.52 -10.48 -25.27
N GLY A 206 2.01 -10.15 -24.06
CA GLY A 206 2.82 -9.75 -22.90
C GLY A 206 3.30 -8.32 -22.96
N LYS A 207 2.82 -7.51 -23.90
CA LYS A 207 3.16 -6.09 -23.96
C LYS A 207 2.18 -5.23 -23.16
N LEU A 208 2.65 -4.04 -22.80
CA LEU A 208 1.88 -2.98 -22.17
C LEU A 208 1.95 -1.73 -23.07
N GLY A 209 0.81 -1.14 -23.43
CA GLY A 209 0.82 0.02 -24.30
C GLY A 209 -0.52 0.73 -24.45
N GLY A 210 -0.50 1.90 -25.13
CA GLY A 210 -1.67 2.74 -25.36
C GLY A 210 -2.52 2.35 -26.58
N ASP A 211 -2.05 1.42 -27.43
CA ASP A 211 -2.66 1.09 -28.73
C ASP A 211 -4.00 0.34 -28.66
N GLY A 212 -4.52 0.16 -27.45
CA GLY A 212 -5.76 -0.56 -27.22
C GLY A 212 -5.57 -2.04 -26.84
N PRO A 213 -6.68 -2.68 -26.42
CA PRO A 213 -6.67 -4.09 -26.03
C PRO A 213 -6.46 -4.99 -27.25
N SER A 214 -5.67 -6.06 -27.11
CA SER A 214 -5.48 -7.03 -28.19
C SER A 214 -4.90 -8.34 -27.71
N GLY A 215 -5.23 -9.41 -28.42
CA GLY A 215 -4.65 -10.73 -28.27
C GLY A 215 -5.47 -11.70 -27.41
N PRO A 216 -5.05 -12.97 -27.37
CA PRO A 216 -5.73 -14.01 -26.60
C PRO A 216 -5.53 -13.83 -25.08
N PRO A 217 -6.36 -14.49 -24.26
CA PRO A 217 -6.13 -14.51 -22.82
C PRO A 217 -4.82 -15.24 -22.51
N LEU A 218 -4.11 -14.73 -21.49
CA LEU A 218 -2.93 -15.39 -20.91
C LEU A 218 -3.33 -16.01 -19.58
N SER A 219 -2.85 -17.24 -19.35
CA SER A 219 -3.18 -18.02 -18.15
C SER A 219 -1.94 -18.33 -17.33
N TYR A 220 -2.13 -18.45 -16.02
CA TYR A 220 -1.10 -18.91 -15.09
C TYR A 220 -1.73 -19.77 -14.00
N ARG A 221 -0.86 -20.56 -13.36
CA ARG A 221 -1.24 -21.45 -12.26
C ARG A 221 -0.92 -20.80 -10.92
N TYR A 222 -1.79 -20.97 -9.93
CA TYR A 222 -1.53 -20.58 -8.54
C TYR A 222 -1.80 -21.76 -7.60
N ASP A 223 -0.77 -22.18 -6.87
CA ASP A 223 -0.86 -23.18 -5.81
C ASP A 223 -0.64 -22.49 -4.44
N PRO A 224 -1.65 -22.43 -3.56
CA PRO A 224 -1.50 -21.81 -2.24
C PRO A 224 -0.42 -22.45 -1.34
N ARG A 225 0.05 -23.64 -1.65
CA ARG A 225 1.19 -24.27 -0.93
C ARG A 225 2.54 -23.65 -1.28
N ARG A 226 2.59 -22.89 -2.37
CA ARG A 226 3.81 -22.23 -2.87
C ARG A 226 3.47 -20.78 -3.26
N PRO A 227 3.06 -19.95 -2.27
CA PRO A 227 2.71 -18.57 -2.58
C PRO A 227 3.94 -17.77 -3.00
N ILE A 228 3.73 -16.79 -3.88
CA ILE A 228 4.78 -15.86 -4.29
C ILE A 228 5.14 -14.98 -3.09
N PRO A 229 6.44 -14.91 -2.72
CA PRO A 229 6.89 -14.12 -1.58
C PRO A 229 6.72 -12.62 -1.80
N THR A 230 6.46 -11.91 -0.70
CA THR A 230 6.57 -10.45 -0.68
C THR A 230 8.05 -10.06 -0.76
N LEU A 231 8.35 -9.12 -1.65
CA LEU A 231 9.67 -8.49 -1.76
C LEU A 231 9.48 -6.99 -1.96
N GLY A 232 9.81 -6.20 -0.93
CA GLY A 232 9.58 -4.75 -0.96
C GLY A 232 8.11 -4.34 -0.87
N GLY A 233 7.83 -3.10 -1.26
CA GLY A 233 6.49 -2.52 -1.21
C GLY A 233 6.18 -1.82 0.11
N ARG A 234 4.89 -1.58 0.37
CA ARG A 234 4.41 -0.89 1.57
C ARG A 234 4.35 -1.83 2.77
N ASN A 235 5.46 -2.00 3.43
CA ASN A 235 5.62 -2.91 4.56
C ASN A 235 6.10 -2.19 5.82
N MET A 236 5.96 -2.84 6.97
CA MET A 236 6.40 -2.33 8.26
C MET A 236 7.29 -3.33 9.01
N LEU A 237 6.95 -4.62 8.96
CA LEU A 237 7.65 -5.69 9.68
C LEU A 237 8.55 -6.55 8.78
N ILE A 238 8.40 -6.41 7.49
CA ILE A 238 9.24 -7.03 6.47
C ILE A 238 9.88 -5.95 5.62
N ASP A 239 10.88 -6.30 4.84
CA ASP A 239 11.64 -5.35 4.05
C ASP A 239 10.73 -4.51 3.14
N ALA A 240 10.87 -3.20 3.22
CA ALA A 240 9.99 -2.23 2.55
C ALA A 240 10.70 -1.53 1.39
N GLY A 241 9.94 -0.75 0.63
CA GLY A 241 10.46 0.13 -0.41
C GLY A 241 10.58 -0.52 -1.78
N PRO A 242 11.24 0.17 -2.72
CA PRO A 242 11.48 -0.34 -4.07
C PRO A 242 12.55 -1.45 -4.00
N ARG A 243 12.14 -2.67 -4.29
CA ARG A 243 13.02 -3.85 -4.36
C ARG A 243 12.97 -4.47 -5.74
N ASP A 244 14.11 -4.99 -6.17
CA ASP A 244 14.25 -5.66 -7.46
C ASP A 244 13.50 -6.99 -7.47
N GLN A 245 12.48 -7.09 -8.31
CA GLN A 245 11.56 -8.22 -8.37
C GLN A 245 12.09 -9.43 -9.14
N ARG A 246 13.24 -9.33 -9.81
CA ARG A 246 13.76 -10.42 -10.67
C ARG A 246 13.85 -11.76 -9.97
N SER A 247 14.22 -11.79 -8.69
CA SER A 247 14.33 -13.04 -7.92
C SER A 247 13.00 -13.74 -7.72
N VAL A 248 11.91 -12.98 -7.50
CA VAL A 248 10.56 -13.57 -7.36
C VAL A 248 9.91 -13.81 -8.71
N GLN A 249 10.18 -12.98 -9.73
CA GLN A 249 9.73 -13.19 -11.11
C GLN A 249 10.26 -14.49 -11.73
N ALA A 250 11.44 -14.94 -11.29
CA ALA A 250 12.05 -16.19 -11.73
C ALA A 250 11.43 -17.47 -11.09
N LEU A 251 10.52 -17.30 -10.10
CA LEU A 251 9.90 -18.46 -9.46
C LEU A 251 8.90 -19.16 -10.37
N PRO A 252 8.79 -20.50 -10.28
CA PRO A 252 7.75 -21.23 -10.98
C PRO A 252 6.35 -20.74 -10.60
N ASP A 253 5.46 -20.68 -11.56
CA ASP A 253 4.07 -20.25 -11.37
C ASP A 253 3.95 -18.77 -10.85
N TYR A 254 4.95 -17.91 -11.15
CA TYR A 254 4.95 -16.52 -10.70
C TYR A 254 3.67 -15.77 -11.08
N GLY A 255 3.29 -15.85 -12.34
CA GLY A 255 2.15 -15.11 -12.90
C GLY A 255 2.46 -14.56 -14.29
N LEU A 256 1.88 -13.41 -14.61
CA LEU A 256 2.01 -12.74 -15.90
C LEU A 256 2.78 -11.43 -15.74
N ILE A 257 3.65 -11.14 -16.73
CA ILE A 257 4.45 -9.92 -16.80
C ILE A 257 4.12 -9.19 -18.10
N TYR A 258 3.77 -7.91 -17.99
CA TYR A 258 3.45 -7.05 -19.13
C TYR A 258 4.43 -5.88 -19.18
N ARG A 259 5.14 -5.72 -20.29
CA ARG A 259 6.20 -4.73 -20.45
C ARG A 259 5.88 -3.68 -21.48
N GLY A 260 6.02 -2.41 -21.09
CA GLY A 260 5.93 -1.28 -21.98
C GLY A 260 7.18 -1.07 -22.84
N GLU A 261 7.08 -0.20 -23.82
CA GLU A 261 8.24 0.27 -24.57
C GLU A 261 9.10 1.21 -23.69
N ALA A 262 10.37 1.39 -24.10
CA ALA A 262 11.24 2.33 -23.41
C ALA A 262 10.67 3.76 -23.54
N LEU A 263 10.56 4.46 -22.42
CA LEU A 263 10.06 5.83 -22.42
C LEU A 263 11.03 6.75 -23.19
N PRO A 264 10.51 7.56 -24.11
CA PRO A 264 11.36 8.51 -24.87
C PRO A 264 11.85 9.67 -23.99
N GLU A 265 11.18 9.93 -22.88
CA GLU A 265 11.45 11.02 -21.94
C GLU A 265 11.00 10.67 -20.53
N ASP A 266 11.41 11.47 -19.55
CA ASP A 266 10.98 11.32 -18.16
C ASP A 266 9.46 11.45 -18.04
N GLN A 267 8.82 10.53 -17.31
CA GLN A 267 7.38 10.53 -17.08
C GLN A 267 7.08 10.47 -15.58
N THR A 268 6.40 11.50 -15.05
CA THR A 268 6.04 11.56 -13.64
C THR A 268 4.62 11.04 -13.43
N ILE A 269 4.51 10.00 -12.60
CA ILE A 269 3.24 9.47 -12.09
C ILE A 269 2.95 10.20 -10.77
N ALA A 270 1.78 10.84 -10.64
CA ALA A 270 1.42 11.61 -9.45
C ALA A 270 -0.05 11.46 -9.10
N GLY A 271 -0.40 10.47 -8.31
CA GLY A 271 -1.77 10.20 -7.90
C GLY A 271 -2.05 8.74 -7.61
N GLU A 272 -3.32 8.36 -7.71
CA GLU A 272 -3.80 6.99 -7.47
C GLU A 272 -3.67 6.14 -8.73
N VAL A 273 -3.05 4.97 -8.58
CA VAL A 273 -2.90 3.99 -9.66
C VAL A 273 -3.91 2.86 -9.48
N ARG A 274 -4.59 2.49 -10.56
CA ARG A 274 -5.57 1.40 -10.57
C ARG A 274 -5.30 0.44 -11.72
N VAL A 275 -5.50 -0.85 -11.46
CA VAL A 275 -5.45 -1.90 -12.49
C VAL A 275 -6.82 -2.51 -12.62
N SER A 276 -7.42 -2.38 -13.80
CA SER A 276 -8.67 -3.03 -14.16
C SER A 276 -8.37 -4.29 -14.93
N LEU A 277 -8.90 -5.42 -14.46
CA LEU A 277 -8.68 -6.72 -15.06
C LEU A 277 -9.99 -7.38 -15.46
N SER A 278 -10.03 -7.96 -16.64
CA SER A 278 -11.02 -8.94 -17.04
C SER A 278 -10.41 -10.33 -16.83
N VAL A 279 -10.90 -11.07 -15.83
CA VAL A 279 -10.28 -12.30 -15.35
C VAL A 279 -11.22 -13.49 -15.39
N GLN A 280 -10.63 -14.67 -15.44
CA GLN A 280 -11.32 -15.94 -15.34
C GLN A 280 -10.55 -16.86 -14.41
N SER A 281 -11.26 -17.69 -13.64
CA SER A 281 -10.67 -18.70 -12.77
C SER A 281 -11.47 -20.00 -12.87
N ASN A 282 -10.84 -21.13 -12.56
CA ASN A 282 -11.51 -22.41 -12.36
C ASN A 282 -11.96 -22.64 -10.92
N CYS A 283 -11.71 -21.67 -10.01
CA CYS A 283 -12.07 -21.74 -8.60
C CYS A 283 -13.23 -20.79 -8.27
N LEU A 284 -13.88 -21.03 -7.11
CA LEU A 284 -14.96 -20.16 -6.60
C LEU A 284 -14.44 -18.82 -6.07
N ASP A 285 -13.18 -18.79 -5.66
CA ASP A 285 -12.48 -17.58 -5.22
C ASP A 285 -10.98 -17.73 -5.50
N THR A 286 -10.30 -16.60 -5.66
CA THR A 286 -8.84 -16.48 -5.73
C THR A 286 -8.45 -15.03 -5.51
N ASP A 287 -7.19 -14.76 -5.20
CA ASP A 287 -6.70 -13.39 -5.12
C ASP A 287 -6.01 -12.99 -6.45
N PHE A 288 -6.15 -11.72 -6.82
CA PHE A 288 -5.36 -11.10 -7.87
C PHE A 288 -4.51 -9.98 -7.27
N VAL A 289 -3.23 -10.06 -7.49
CA VAL A 289 -2.24 -9.07 -7.07
C VAL A 289 -1.70 -8.40 -8.31
N ALA A 290 -1.67 -7.06 -8.31
CA ALA A 290 -1.02 -6.29 -9.34
C ALA A 290 0.18 -5.54 -8.75
N LYS A 291 1.28 -5.49 -9.50
CA LYS A 291 2.48 -4.71 -9.17
C LYS A 291 2.77 -3.74 -10.31
N LEU A 292 3.03 -2.47 -9.96
CA LEU A 292 3.60 -1.48 -10.88
C LEU A 292 5.10 -1.40 -10.64
N ILE A 293 5.87 -1.44 -11.71
CA ILE A 293 7.31 -1.61 -11.68
C ILE A 293 7.97 -0.60 -12.61
N ASP A 294 9.07 -0.02 -12.15
CA ASP A 294 10.03 0.72 -12.94
C ASP A 294 11.11 -0.26 -13.43
N LEU A 295 11.02 -0.68 -14.68
CA LEU A 295 12.00 -1.56 -15.31
C LEU A 295 13.15 -0.73 -15.89
N HIS A 296 14.31 -0.83 -15.27
CA HIS A 296 15.51 -0.10 -15.62
C HIS A 296 16.18 -0.68 -16.88
N PRO A 297 16.97 0.13 -17.62
CA PRO A 297 17.70 -0.36 -18.82
C PRO A 297 18.72 -1.48 -18.51
N ASP A 298 19.22 -1.56 -17.27
CA ASP A 298 20.12 -2.62 -16.80
C ASP A 298 19.39 -3.91 -16.40
N GLY A 299 18.07 -3.95 -16.57
CA GLY A 299 17.21 -5.09 -16.29
C GLY A 299 16.70 -5.18 -14.85
N ARG A 300 17.07 -4.27 -13.93
CA ARG A 300 16.48 -4.21 -12.59
C ARG A 300 14.99 -3.89 -12.68
N SER A 301 14.17 -4.68 -12.04
CA SER A 301 12.71 -4.60 -12.03
C SER A 301 12.25 -4.03 -10.68
N MET A 302 12.26 -2.68 -10.54
CA MET A 302 12.10 -2.00 -9.26
C MET A 302 10.63 -1.79 -8.92
N LEU A 303 10.15 -2.42 -7.84
CA LEU A 303 8.78 -2.29 -7.39
C LEU A 303 8.46 -0.85 -6.98
N LEU A 304 7.46 -0.26 -7.60
CA LEU A 304 6.91 1.04 -7.18
C LEU A 304 5.69 0.89 -6.29
N MET A 305 4.76 0.04 -6.68
CA MET A 305 3.48 -0.12 -5.98
C MET A 305 2.97 -1.56 -6.14
N ASP A 306 2.14 -1.97 -5.19
CA ASP A 306 1.40 -3.22 -5.27
C ASP A 306 0.01 -3.08 -4.64
N GLY A 307 -0.92 -3.85 -5.14
CA GLY A 307 -2.28 -3.96 -4.63
C GLY A 307 -2.81 -5.37 -4.76
N VAL A 308 -3.86 -5.67 -4.01
CA VAL A 308 -4.53 -6.98 -4.04
C VAL A 308 -6.03 -6.81 -4.00
N ILE A 309 -6.73 -7.69 -4.68
CA ILE A 309 -8.16 -7.89 -4.53
C ILE A 309 -8.45 -9.39 -4.36
N ARG A 310 -9.29 -9.72 -3.38
CA ARG A 310 -9.92 -11.03 -3.31
C ARG A 310 -11.14 -11.03 -4.19
N ALA A 311 -11.20 -11.95 -5.15
CA ALA A 311 -12.21 -11.91 -6.21
C ALA A 311 -13.64 -11.98 -5.69
N MET A 312 -13.90 -12.71 -4.60
CA MET A 312 -15.24 -12.75 -3.99
C MET A 312 -15.67 -11.42 -3.35
N TYR A 313 -14.71 -10.54 -2.99
CA TYR A 313 -14.97 -9.19 -2.46
C TYR A 313 -14.70 -8.09 -3.51
N ARG A 314 -14.95 -8.39 -4.80
CA ARG A 314 -14.76 -7.45 -5.91
C ARG A 314 -15.71 -6.25 -5.86
N ASP A 315 -16.85 -6.41 -5.22
CA ASP A 315 -17.70 -5.31 -4.81
C ASP A 315 -17.24 -4.81 -3.43
N PRO A 316 -16.61 -3.63 -3.31
CA PRO A 316 -16.04 -3.15 -2.06
C PRO A 316 -17.07 -2.82 -0.97
N CYS A 317 -18.33 -2.74 -1.31
CA CYS A 317 -19.43 -2.41 -0.39
C CYS A 317 -20.40 -3.59 -0.19
N GLY A 318 -20.15 -4.71 -0.87
CA GLY A 318 -21.10 -5.82 -0.98
C GLY A 318 -20.76 -7.03 -0.14
N GLU A 319 -21.71 -7.93 -0.14
CA GLU A 319 -21.55 -9.29 0.37
C GLU A 319 -20.55 -10.07 -0.51
N PRO A 320 -19.92 -11.13 0.03
CA PRO A 320 -19.03 -11.96 -0.76
C PRO A 320 -19.80 -12.69 -1.87
N HIS A 321 -19.32 -12.54 -3.11
CA HIS A 321 -19.90 -13.21 -4.27
C HIS A 321 -18.87 -14.11 -4.92
N HIS A 322 -19.13 -15.41 -4.96
CA HIS A 322 -18.26 -16.36 -5.63
C HIS A 322 -18.06 -16.01 -7.11
N LEU A 323 -16.89 -16.35 -7.61
CA LEU A 323 -16.68 -16.46 -9.04
C LEU A 323 -17.50 -17.62 -9.60
N VAL A 324 -17.92 -17.51 -10.85
CA VAL A 324 -18.44 -18.65 -11.59
C VAL A 324 -17.29 -19.23 -12.40
N PRO A 325 -16.85 -20.47 -12.10
CA PRO A 325 -15.73 -21.08 -12.82
C PRO A 325 -15.92 -21.01 -14.33
N GLY A 326 -14.90 -20.50 -15.02
CA GLY A 326 -14.92 -20.34 -16.47
C GLY A 326 -15.60 -19.06 -16.99
N ARG A 327 -16.29 -18.29 -16.15
CA ARG A 327 -16.87 -16.99 -16.56
C ARG A 327 -15.84 -15.86 -16.39
N VAL A 328 -15.86 -14.94 -17.34
CA VAL A 328 -15.04 -13.72 -17.26
C VAL A 328 -15.72 -12.73 -16.31
N GLU A 329 -14.96 -12.26 -15.32
CA GLU A 329 -15.38 -11.25 -14.34
C GLU A 329 -14.46 -10.04 -14.43
N ARG A 330 -15.00 -8.85 -14.11
CA ARG A 330 -14.22 -7.61 -14.08
C ARG A 330 -13.85 -7.25 -12.65
N LEU A 331 -12.57 -6.98 -12.43
CA LEU A 331 -12.00 -6.58 -11.14
C LEU A 331 -11.27 -5.25 -11.27
N THR A 332 -11.21 -4.49 -10.17
CA THR A 332 -10.36 -3.29 -10.09
C THR A 332 -9.48 -3.38 -8.85
N ILE A 333 -8.18 -3.35 -9.06
CA ILE A 333 -7.18 -3.38 -7.99
C ILE A 333 -6.65 -1.96 -7.78
N ASN A 334 -6.82 -1.43 -6.58
CA ASN A 334 -6.24 -0.16 -6.18
C ASN A 334 -4.81 -0.38 -5.66
N LEU A 335 -3.82 0.22 -6.32
CA LEU A 335 -2.42 0.16 -5.90
C LEU A 335 -2.07 1.27 -4.89
N GLY A 336 -2.97 2.22 -4.64
CA GLY A 336 -2.74 3.38 -3.77
C GLY A 336 -2.15 4.56 -4.52
N HIS A 337 -1.45 5.44 -3.82
CA HIS A 337 -0.94 6.70 -4.35
C HIS A 337 0.57 6.71 -4.43
N ILE A 338 1.11 7.43 -5.42
CA ILE A 338 2.55 7.66 -5.57
C ILE A 338 2.82 9.01 -6.21
N HIS A 339 3.99 9.59 -5.92
CA HIS A 339 4.65 10.58 -6.76
C HIS A 339 6.03 10.03 -7.11
N HIS A 340 6.25 9.70 -8.37
CA HIS A 340 7.50 9.10 -8.84
C HIS A 340 7.75 9.42 -10.31
N THR A 341 8.99 9.73 -10.65
CA THR A 341 9.41 9.98 -12.04
C THR A 341 10.14 8.75 -12.58
N ILE A 342 9.54 8.08 -13.56
CA ILE A 342 10.20 7.05 -14.36
C ILE A 342 11.04 7.74 -15.42
N ARG A 343 12.32 7.39 -15.50
CA ARG A 343 13.29 8.08 -16.36
C ARG A 343 13.20 7.66 -17.82
N ALA A 344 13.65 8.53 -18.70
CA ALA A 344 13.87 8.20 -20.11
C ALA A 344 14.72 6.93 -20.26
N GLY A 345 14.35 6.05 -21.19
CA GLY A 345 14.97 4.74 -21.39
C GLY A 345 14.47 3.63 -20.47
N HIS A 346 13.84 3.94 -19.33
CA HIS A 346 13.15 2.95 -18.51
C HIS A 346 11.83 2.51 -19.14
N ARG A 347 11.21 1.47 -18.60
CA ARG A 347 9.92 0.96 -19.06
C ARG A 347 8.95 0.83 -17.89
N ILE A 348 7.68 1.04 -18.15
CA ILE A 348 6.63 0.65 -17.21
C ILE A 348 6.38 -0.84 -17.36
N GLU A 349 6.42 -1.58 -16.25
CA GLU A 349 6.08 -3.00 -16.22
C GLU A 349 4.91 -3.22 -15.24
N VAL A 350 3.99 -4.13 -15.58
CA VAL A 350 2.88 -4.54 -14.71
C VAL A 350 2.92 -6.06 -14.56
N ASP A 351 3.02 -6.52 -13.32
CA ASP A 351 2.93 -7.94 -13.01
C ASP A 351 1.56 -8.28 -12.42
N ILE A 352 1.00 -9.42 -12.81
CA ILE A 352 -0.23 -9.97 -12.27
C ILE A 352 0.06 -11.34 -11.67
N THR A 353 -0.16 -11.47 -10.35
CA THR A 353 0.04 -12.71 -9.60
C THR A 353 -1.19 -13.04 -8.75
N SER A 354 -1.16 -14.12 -7.95
CA SER A 354 -2.25 -14.48 -7.04
C SER A 354 -1.84 -14.54 -5.57
N SER A 355 -0.65 -14.05 -5.24
CA SER A 355 -0.20 -13.97 -3.84
C SER A 355 0.89 -12.93 -3.66
N ASN A 356 1.02 -12.47 -2.43
CA ASN A 356 2.05 -11.54 -1.96
C ASN A 356 2.29 -11.85 -0.46
N PHE A 357 2.86 -13.03 -0.21
CA PHE A 357 2.94 -13.65 1.11
C PHE A 357 4.29 -13.34 1.78
N PRO A 358 4.37 -13.02 3.07
CA PRO A 358 3.30 -13.06 4.08
C PRO A 358 2.59 -11.71 4.31
N ARG A 359 2.89 -10.66 3.55
CA ARG A 359 2.18 -9.38 3.70
C ARG A 359 0.66 -9.53 3.59
N ARG A 360 0.23 -10.45 2.73
CA ARG A 360 -1.17 -10.85 2.59
C ARG A 360 -1.28 -12.34 2.85
N ALA A 361 -2.28 -12.73 3.63
CA ALA A 361 -2.60 -14.13 3.81
C ALA A 361 -2.88 -14.78 2.45
N ARG A 362 -2.34 -15.99 2.23
CA ARG A 362 -2.61 -16.75 1.02
C ARG A 362 -4.08 -17.12 0.90
N ASN A 363 -4.65 -16.96 -0.28
CA ASN A 363 -5.99 -17.46 -0.57
C ASN A 363 -5.91 -18.97 -0.86
N THR A 364 -6.69 -19.77 -0.17
CA THR A 364 -6.77 -21.23 -0.36
C THR A 364 -7.54 -21.60 -1.62
N ASN A 365 -8.18 -20.64 -2.29
CA ASN A 365 -9.05 -20.78 -3.47
C ASN A 365 -10.29 -21.63 -3.20
N SER A 366 -10.66 -21.84 -1.93
CA SER A 366 -11.78 -22.69 -1.50
C SER A 366 -13.13 -22.07 -1.82
N GLY A 367 -13.21 -20.74 -1.84
CA GLY A 367 -14.47 -20.01 -1.88
C GLY A 367 -15.12 -19.84 -0.50
N ASN A 368 -14.46 -20.23 0.59
CA ASN A 368 -14.96 -19.99 1.93
C ASN A 368 -14.93 -18.49 2.26
N PRO A 369 -16.07 -17.84 2.55
CA PRO A 369 -16.08 -16.44 2.96
C PRO A 369 -15.22 -16.16 4.20
N LEU A 370 -15.14 -17.14 5.10
CA LEU A 370 -14.29 -17.12 6.28
C LEU A 370 -13.01 -17.95 6.05
N LEU A 371 -12.20 -17.51 5.12
CA LEU A 371 -10.94 -18.16 4.72
C LEU A 371 -10.01 -18.46 5.89
N ALA A 372 -10.06 -17.66 6.96
CA ALA A 372 -9.24 -17.87 8.15
C ALA A 372 -9.50 -19.23 8.85
N ASN A 373 -10.67 -19.85 8.62
CA ASN A 373 -11.03 -21.17 9.12
C ASN A 373 -10.67 -22.32 8.19
N ASP A 374 -10.14 -22.05 7.00
CA ASP A 374 -9.74 -23.09 6.09
C ASP A 374 -8.60 -23.94 6.64
N THR A 375 -8.62 -25.21 6.25
CA THR A 375 -7.57 -26.19 6.54
C THR A 375 -6.82 -26.57 5.26
N GLU A 376 -5.76 -27.34 5.36
CA GLU A 376 -5.03 -27.88 4.20
C GLU A 376 -5.94 -28.66 3.22
N ALA A 377 -7.02 -29.29 3.73
CA ALA A 377 -7.99 -30.01 2.90
C ALA A 377 -8.83 -29.10 1.99
N ASN A 378 -8.93 -27.81 2.35
CA ASN A 378 -9.69 -26.81 1.58
C ASN A 378 -8.90 -26.24 0.41
N ILE A 379 -7.57 -26.40 0.39
CA ILE A 379 -6.71 -25.83 -0.66
C ILE A 379 -7.12 -26.38 -2.04
N ARG A 380 -7.26 -25.45 -2.99
CA ARG A 380 -7.46 -25.70 -4.42
C ARG A 380 -6.38 -25.02 -5.22
N VAL A 381 -5.93 -25.66 -6.29
CA VAL A 381 -5.02 -25.06 -7.26
C VAL A 381 -5.85 -24.30 -8.27
N ALA A 382 -5.59 -22.99 -8.39
CA ALA A 382 -6.26 -22.16 -9.37
C ALA A 382 -5.50 -22.15 -10.70
N THR A 383 -6.26 -22.14 -11.80
CA THR A 383 -5.82 -21.70 -13.12
C THR A 383 -6.55 -20.40 -13.41
N ASN A 384 -5.80 -19.33 -13.40
CA ASN A 384 -6.31 -17.97 -13.58
C ASN A 384 -5.93 -17.47 -14.97
N ALA A 385 -6.81 -16.71 -15.61
CA ALA A 385 -6.56 -16.07 -16.88
C ALA A 385 -6.87 -14.57 -16.84
N VAL A 386 -6.09 -13.80 -17.58
CA VAL A 386 -6.32 -12.38 -17.85
C VAL A 386 -6.67 -12.24 -19.31
N HIS A 387 -7.77 -11.56 -19.60
CA HIS A 387 -8.31 -11.35 -20.95
C HIS A 387 -7.85 -10.00 -21.50
N HIS A 388 -7.72 -9.92 -22.83
CA HIS A 388 -7.14 -8.76 -23.53
C HIS A 388 -7.94 -8.32 -24.75
N ALA A 389 -9.10 -8.93 -24.99
CA ALA A 389 -9.97 -8.57 -26.13
C ALA A 389 -10.66 -7.21 -25.92
N GLU A 390 -11.20 -6.63 -26.99
CA GLU A 390 -11.89 -5.34 -26.94
C GLU A 390 -13.10 -5.35 -26.00
N GLU A 391 -13.83 -6.47 -25.96
CA GLU A 391 -14.99 -6.64 -25.07
C GLU A 391 -14.61 -6.91 -23.63
N THR A 392 -13.38 -7.39 -23.41
CA THR A 392 -12.85 -7.77 -22.09
C THR A 392 -11.44 -7.20 -21.87
N PRO A 393 -11.30 -5.85 -21.92
CA PRO A 393 -10.00 -5.22 -21.79
C PRO A 393 -9.45 -5.32 -20.36
N SER A 394 -8.13 -5.48 -20.26
CA SER A 394 -7.37 -5.29 -19.03
C SER A 394 -6.37 -4.16 -19.22
N PHE A 395 -6.26 -3.26 -18.25
CA PHE A 395 -5.39 -2.08 -18.34
C PHE A 395 -4.97 -1.57 -16.96
N VAL A 396 -3.85 -0.86 -16.93
CA VAL A 396 -3.48 0.00 -15.81
C VAL A 396 -3.82 1.45 -16.16
N GLU A 397 -4.41 2.16 -15.21
CA GLU A 397 -4.65 3.60 -15.29
C GLU A 397 -3.68 4.30 -14.35
N ILE A 398 -2.80 5.13 -14.91
CA ILE A 398 -1.78 5.91 -14.22
C ILE A 398 -2.06 7.41 -14.38
N PRO A 399 -2.01 8.19 -13.28
CA PRO A 399 -2.10 9.66 -13.36
C PRO A 399 -0.75 10.25 -13.73
N VAL A 400 -0.63 10.82 -14.92
CA VAL A 400 0.61 11.40 -15.44
C VAL A 400 0.55 12.92 -15.36
N LEU A 401 1.61 13.54 -14.82
CA LEU A 401 1.78 14.99 -14.88
C LEU A 401 2.14 15.39 -16.32
N GLY A 402 1.40 16.36 -16.85
CA GLY A 402 1.79 17.06 -18.07
C GLY A 402 3.11 17.82 -17.88
N LYS A 403 3.78 18.09 -18.98
CA LYS A 403 4.97 18.98 -19.02
C LYS A 403 4.59 20.41 -18.69
#